data_68dd7ef29639ed046afdba7a1f54feec
#
_entry.id   68dd7ef29639ed046afdba7a1f54feec
#
_cell.length_a   1.000
_cell.length_b   1.000
_cell.length_c   1.000
_cell.angle_alpha   90.00
_cell.angle_beta   90.00
_cell.angle_gamma   90.00
#
_symmetry.space_group_name_H-M   'P 1'
#
loop_
_entity.id
_entity.type
_entity.pdbx_description
1 polymer ?
#
loop_
_entity_poly.entity_id
_entity_poly.type
_entity_poly.pdbx_seq_one_letter_code
_entity_poly.pdbx_strand_id
1 'polypeptide(L)'
;MSLFSNLPQPAAEDSAHQPLAERMRPRTLDEFIGQEKLLGSGKPLRQQIENDEITSMLLWGPPGCGKTTLARLIARLTRSEFVAFSAVLAGIKEIKEVMAASERKSHGGQRTIVFVDEVHRFNKAQQDAFLPYVEAGHITFIGATTENPSFEVISPLLSRTKVYVLDPLTTPQIVDLLKRALADKERGLGNETIEATDDVLFRIASYANGDARSAYNTLDLAARSAGAPPSVSEGGSSKQITRELLEDVLQRKLLRYDKAGEEHYNLISALHKSVRNSDPDATLYWLVRMLESGEDPLYLARRLVRMASEDIGLAEPGALAVTLAAKDAFDFLGVPEGNLALAQAAVYLALAPKSNAVYTAYGEVIDDVHKTEADPVPLHLRNAVTGLMKNVGYGQGYKYAHDHEDKLTDMTCLPDNLAGRTWYKPTDQGFEQRLCARLEEIRKVKSRSASNP
;
A
#
# COMPACT_ATOMS: atom_id res chain seq x y z
N MET A 1 -30.54 3.77 -24.91
CA MET A 1 -31.25 3.30 -23.69
C MET A 1 -30.19 2.95 -22.68
N SER A 2 -30.09 3.74 -21.62
CA SER A 2 -29.06 3.57 -20.56
C SER A 2 -29.42 2.34 -19.72
N LEU A 3 -28.55 1.35 -19.66
CA LEU A 3 -28.71 0.14 -18.86
C LEU A 3 -28.63 0.36 -17.33
N PHE A 4 -28.40 1.59 -16.87
CA PHE A 4 -28.20 1.93 -15.47
C PHE A 4 -29.11 3.02 -14.91
N SER A 5 -30.18 3.39 -15.63
CA SER A 5 -31.04 4.49 -15.22
C SER A 5 -32.09 4.14 -14.15
N ASN A 6 -32.13 2.90 -13.64
CA ASN A 6 -32.99 2.53 -12.53
C ASN A 6 -32.36 1.34 -11.78
N LEU A 7 -31.46 1.63 -10.85
CA LEU A 7 -31.36 0.75 -9.70
C LEU A 7 -32.54 1.12 -8.78
N PRO A 8 -33.61 0.34 -8.69
CA PRO A 8 -34.63 0.58 -7.70
C PRO A 8 -33.98 0.50 -6.32
N GLN A 9 -34.37 1.39 -5.42
CA GLN A 9 -34.12 1.11 -4.01
C GLN A 9 -34.77 -0.26 -3.75
N PRO A 10 -34.01 -1.26 -3.26
CA PRO A 10 -34.58 -2.59 -3.03
C PRO A 10 -35.73 -2.43 -2.03
N ALA A 11 -36.91 -2.90 -2.40
CA ALA A 11 -38.02 -3.08 -1.48
C ALA A 11 -37.56 -3.99 -0.35
N ALA A 12 -38.14 -3.84 0.85
CA ALA A 12 -37.70 -4.55 2.06
C ALA A 12 -37.63 -6.09 1.94
N GLU A 13 -38.28 -6.70 0.93
CA GLU A 13 -38.24 -8.13 0.65
C GLU A 13 -37.00 -8.62 -0.08
N ASP A 14 -36.27 -7.73 -0.80
CA ASP A 14 -35.02 -8.10 -1.51
C ASP A 14 -33.78 -8.09 -0.60
N SER A 15 -33.89 -7.55 0.61
CA SER A 15 -32.76 -7.43 1.53
C SER A 15 -32.25 -8.76 2.10
N ALA A 16 -33.10 -9.77 2.20
CA ALA A 16 -32.76 -11.08 2.79
C ALA A 16 -31.72 -11.87 1.98
N HIS A 17 -31.62 -11.63 0.66
CA HIS A 17 -30.66 -12.31 -0.22
C HIS A 17 -29.33 -11.53 -0.41
N GLN A 18 -29.26 -10.31 0.12
CA GLN A 18 -28.00 -9.53 0.04
C GLN A 18 -26.97 -10.05 1.04
N PRO A 19 -25.65 -10.06 0.67
CA PRO A 19 -24.58 -10.40 1.60
C PRO A 19 -24.63 -9.54 2.88
N LEU A 20 -24.29 -10.14 4.02
CA LEU A 20 -24.28 -9.44 5.33
C LEU A 20 -23.45 -8.15 5.28
N ALA A 21 -22.30 -8.17 4.61
CA ALA A 21 -21.45 -6.99 4.43
C ALA A 21 -22.14 -5.80 3.73
N GLU A 22 -23.09 -6.07 2.83
CA GLU A 22 -23.86 -5.01 2.14
C GLU A 22 -25.01 -4.52 3.03
N ARG A 23 -25.71 -5.43 3.71
CA ARG A 23 -26.81 -5.09 4.64
C ARG A 23 -26.31 -4.23 5.82
N MET A 24 -25.12 -4.54 6.35
CA MET A 24 -24.52 -3.87 7.49
C MET A 24 -23.78 -2.58 7.17
N ARG A 25 -23.87 -2.06 5.93
CA ARG A 25 -23.27 -0.75 5.62
C ARG A 25 -23.83 0.36 6.50
N PRO A 26 -22.97 1.25 7.05
CA PRO A 26 -23.39 2.37 7.87
C PRO A 26 -24.34 3.32 7.11
N ARG A 27 -25.37 3.77 7.80
CA ARG A 27 -26.39 4.71 7.29
C ARG A 27 -26.10 6.16 7.73
N THR A 28 -25.30 6.33 8.77
CA THR A 28 -24.90 7.63 9.33
C THR A 28 -23.39 7.66 9.58
N LEU A 29 -22.81 8.85 9.77
CA LEU A 29 -21.40 9.00 10.13
C LEU A 29 -21.07 8.36 11.49
N ASP A 30 -22.03 8.35 12.41
CA ASP A 30 -21.82 7.77 13.75
C ASP A 30 -21.86 6.23 13.75
N GLU A 31 -22.49 5.64 12.75
CA GLU A 31 -22.39 4.20 12.50
C GLU A 31 -21.06 3.77 11.87
N PHE A 32 -20.33 4.73 11.27
CA PHE A 32 -19.08 4.45 10.58
C PHE A 32 -17.96 4.22 11.58
N ILE A 33 -17.57 2.96 11.77
CA ILE A 33 -16.49 2.58 12.71
C ILE A 33 -15.13 2.82 12.09
N GLY A 34 -14.19 3.29 12.90
CA GLY A 34 -12.84 3.65 12.51
C GLY A 34 -12.78 5.01 11.82
N GLN A 35 -11.60 5.37 11.39
CA GLN A 35 -11.30 6.63 10.69
C GLN A 35 -11.57 7.89 11.56
N GLU A 36 -11.41 7.79 12.86
CA GLU A 36 -11.64 8.92 13.81
C GLU A 36 -10.78 10.14 13.46
N LYS A 37 -9.60 9.92 12.87
CA LYS A 37 -8.73 10.98 12.38
C LYS A 37 -9.36 11.81 11.24
N LEU A 38 -10.26 11.21 10.48
CA LEU A 38 -10.93 11.83 9.32
C LEU A 38 -12.36 12.25 9.63
N LEU A 39 -13.11 11.38 10.32
CA LEU A 39 -14.56 11.49 10.53
C LEU A 39 -14.96 11.78 11.99
N GLY A 40 -13.98 11.90 12.90
CA GLY A 40 -14.24 12.28 14.29
C GLY A 40 -14.91 13.65 14.39
N SER A 41 -15.57 13.93 15.52
CA SER A 41 -16.22 15.21 15.74
C SER A 41 -15.27 16.38 15.54
N GLY A 42 -15.71 17.40 14.79
CA GLY A 42 -14.92 18.59 14.48
C GLY A 42 -13.84 18.39 13.39
N LYS A 43 -13.73 17.23 12.80
CA LYS A 43 -12.76 17.00 11.72
C LYS A 43 -13.21 17.64 10.40
N PRO A 44 -12.26 18.16 9.59
CA PRO A 44 -12.61 18.90 8.37
C PRO A 44 -13.48 18.13 7.37
N LEU A 45 -13.20 16.83 7.15
CA LEU A 45 -14.00 16.02 6.24
C LEU A 45 -15.42 15.83 6.76
N ARG A 46 -15.59 15.57 8.06
CA ARG A 46 -16.92 15.48 8.68
C ARG A 46 -17.70 16.76 8.55
N GLN A 47 -17.07 17.91 8.82
CA GLN A 47 -17.72 19.24 8.65
C GLN A 47 -18.14 19.49 7.21
N GLN A 48 -17.31 19.15 6.22
CA GLN A 48 -17.67 19.26 4.81
C GLN A 48 -18.89 18.41 4.45
N ILE A 49 -19.00 17.20 5.01
CA ILE A 49 -20.17 16.33 4.79
C ILE A 49 -21.42 16.94 5.44
N GLU A 50 -21.30 17.37 6.69
CA GLU A 50 -22.42 17.93 7.48
C GLU A 50 -22.92 19.27 6.89
N ASN A 51 -22.02 20.09 6.34
CA ASN A 51 -22.33 21.38 5.69
C ASN A 51 -22.72 21.23 4.22
N ASP A 52 -22.67 20.01 3.66
CA ASP A 52 -22.94 19.78 2.23
C ASP A 52 -21.97 20.51 1.27
N GLU A 53 -20.69 20.66 1.69
CA GLU A 53 -19.61 21.36 0.98
C GLU A 53 -18.50 20.42 0.53
N ILE A 54 -18.88 19.32 -0.13
CA ILE A 54 -17.92 18.29 -0.55
C ILE A 54 -17.10 18.76 -1.75
N THR A 55 -15.79 18.58 -1.63
CA THR A 55 -14.82 18.78 -2.70
C THR A 55 -14.35 17.44 -3.28
N SER A 56 -13.80 17.46 -4.51
CA SER A 56 -13.23 16.28 -5.13
C SER A 56 -12.09 15.69 -4.30
N MET A 57 -12.08 14.35 -4.17
CA MET A 57 -11.14 13.65 -3.29
C MET A 57 -10.72 12.29 -3.81
N LEU A 58 -9.61 11.79 -3.25
CA LEU A 58 -9.13 10.43 -3.41
C LEU A 58 -9.10 9.74 -2.05
N LEU A 59 -9.73 8.57 -1.98
CA LEU A 59 -9.75 7.70 -0.80
C LEU A 59 -8.72 6.60 -1.02
N TRP A 60 -7.62 6.64 -0.30
CA TRP A 60 -6.54 5.67 -0.37
C TRP A 60 -6.48 4.82 0.90
N GLY A 61 -6.39 3.51 0.75
CA GLY A 61 -6.27 2.59 1.89
C GLY A 61 -6.48 1.14 1.49
N PRO A 62 -6.24 0.17 2.41
CA PRO A 62 -6.34 -1.25 2.14
C PRO A 62 -7.77 -1.68 1.77
N PRO A 63 -7.95 -2.91 1.25
CA PRO A 63 -9.29 -3.48 1.03
C PRO A 63 -10.11 -3.48 2.33
N GLY A 64 -11.43 -3.33 2.22
CA GLY A 64 -12.36 -3.44 3.34
C GLY A 64 -12.32 -2.35 4.41
N CYS A 65 -11.45 -1.33 4.32
CA CYS A 65 -11.38 -0.20 5.26
C CYS A 65 -12.52 0.82 5.14
N GLY A 66 -13.47 0.63 4.19
CA GLY A 66 -14.67 1.43 4.06
C GLY A 66 -14.67 2.50 2.95
N LYS A 67 -13.71 2.54 2.00
CA LYS A 67 -13.64 3.55 0.91
C LYS A 67 -14.95 3.72 0.15
N THR A 68 -15.44 2.63 -0.45
CA THR A 68 -16.71 2.62 -1.22
C THR A 68 -17.91 2.96 -0.34
N THR A 69 -17.89 2.50 0.91
CA THR A 69 -18.92 2.77 1.91
C THR A 69 -18.96 4.25 2.26
N LEU A 70 -17.80 4.88 2.48
CA LEU A 70 -17.70 6.31 2.77
C LEU A 70 -18.21 7.14 1.59
N ALA A 71 -17.80 6.82 0.37
CA ALA A 71 -18.27 7.52 -0.83
C ALA A 71 -19.81 7.49 -0.98
N ARG A 72 -20.42 6.31 -0.77
CA ARG A 72 -21.89 6.18 -0.80
C ARG A 72 -22.58 6.93 0.33
N LEU A 73 -21.98 6.92 1.52
CA LEU A 73 -22.51 7.67 2.67
C LEU A 73 -22.47 9.18 2.43
N ILE A 74 -21.35 9.69 1.89
CA ILE A 74 -21.23 11.09 1.48
C ILE A 74 -22.34 11.47 0.49
N ALA A 75 -22.51 10.68 -0.58
CA ALA A 75 -23.52 10.97 -1.58
C ALA A 75 -24.96 11.00 -1.00
N ARG A 76 -25.26 10.08 -0.08
CA ARG A 76 -26.56 10.03 0.60
C ARG A 76 -26.80 11.24 1.50
N LEU A 77 -25.79 11.67 2.25
CA LEU A 77 -25.91 12.78 3.20
C LEU A 77 -25.92 14.15 2.51
N THR A 78 -25.26 14.27 1.35
CA THR A 78 -25.17 15.53 0.59
C THR A 78 -26.24 15.69 -0.49
N ARG A 79 -27.23 14.80 -0.56
CA ARG A 79 -28.32 14.83 -1.54
C ARG A 79 -27.87 14.96 -3.00
N SER A 80 -26.64 14.48 -3.29
CA SER A 80 -26.07 14.48 -4.62
C SER A 80 -26.44 13.19 -5.36
N GLU A 81 -26.59 13.27 -6.68
CA GLU A 81 -26.72 12.08 -7.50
C GLU A 81 -25.41 11.28 -7.44
N PHE A 82 -25.50 9.97 -7.23
CA PHE A 82 -24.32 9.09 -7.14
C PHE A 82 -24.20 8.23 -8.38
N VAL A 83 -23.12 8.45 -9.14
CA VAL A 83 -22.79 7.65 -10.31
C VAL A 83 -21.49 6.90 -10.04
N ALA A 84 -21.56 5.56 -10.02
CA ALA A 84 -20.40 4.72 -9.75
C ALA A 84 -19.87 4.10 -11.04
N PHE A 85 -18.56 4.20 -11.24
CA PHE A 85 -17.83 3.48 -12.26
C PHE A 85 -16.98 2.37 -11.62
N SER A 86 -17.04 1.19 -12.23
CA SER A 86 -16.03 0.16 -12.01
C SER A 86 -14.94 0.32 -13.06
N ALA A 87 -13.70 0.54 -12.62
CA ALA A 87 -12.58 0.71 -13.53
C ALA A 87 -12.31 -0.52 -14.43
N VAL A 88 -12.85 -1.68 -14.05
CA VAL A 88 -12.74 -2.92 -14.84
C VAL A 88 -13.68 -2.96 -16.05
N LEU A 89 -14.83 -2.28 -15.97
CA LEU A 89 -15.92 -2.41 -16.95
C LEU A 89 -16.14 -1.12 -17.78
N ALA A 90 -15.79 0.04 -17.25
CA ALA A 90 -16.14 1.32 -17.87
C ALA A 90 -15.22 1.70 -19.04
N GLY A 91 -15.81 1.82 -20.22
CA GLY A 91 -15.13 2.35 -21.41
C GLY A 91 -15.09 3.90 -21.45
N ILE A 92 -14.13 4.49 -22.17
CA ILE A 92 -14.00 5.95 -22.30
C ILE A 92 -15.24 6.62 -22.88
N LYS A 93 -16.01 5.91 -23.72
CA LYS A 93 -17.25 6.40 -24.32
C LYS A 93 -18.33 6.57 -23.25
N GLU A 94 -18.49 5.58 -22.39
CA GLU A 94 -19.43 5.60 -21.29
C GLU A 94 -19.11 6.71 -20.29
N ILE A 95 -17.82 6.90 -19.95
CA ILE A 95 -17.36 8.00 -19.10
C ILE A 95 -17.80 9.32 -19.70
N LYS A 96 -17.54 9.58 -20.99
CA LYS A 96 -17.92 10.82 -21.67
C LYS A 96 -19.44 11.06 -21.72
N GLU A 97 -20.23 10.02 -21.91
CA GLU A 97 -21.72 10.12 -21.93
C GLU A 97 -22.25 10.53 -20.54
N VAL A 98 -21.74 9.91 -19.47
CA VAL A 98 -22.11 10.28 -18.10
C VAL A 98 -21.64 11.68 -17.74
N MET A 99 -20.43 12.07 -18.14
CA MET A 99 -19.91 13.41 -17.90
C MET A 99 -20.80 14.48 -18.56
N ALA A 100 -21.16 14.29 -19.84
CA ALA A 100 -22.06 15.21 -20.55
C ALA A 100 -23.49 15.26 -19.94
N ALA A 101 -23.96 14.14 -19.37
CA ALA A 101 -25.23 14.12 -18.65
C ALA A 101 -25.13 14.90 -17.32
N SER A 102 -24.03 14.74 -16.59
CA SER A 102 -23.78 15.46 -15.32
C SER A 102 -23.65 16.97 -15.53
N GLU A 103 -23.01 17.41 -16.62
CA GLU A 103 -22.91 18.80 -17.02
C GLU A 103 -24.30 19.42 -17.22
N ARG A 104 -25.19 18.77 -18.01
CA ARG A 104 -26.57 19.23 -18.21
C ARG A 104 -27.35 19.35 -16.90
N LYS A 105 -27.17 18.39 -15.98
CA LYS A 105 -27.82 18.41 -14.66
C LYS A 105 -27.29 19.52 -13.77
N SER A 106 -25.98 19.78 -13.82
CA SER A 106 -25.34 20.87 -13.08
C SER A 106 -25.93 22.24 -13.43
N HIS A 107 -26.22 22.48 -14.71
CA HIS A 107 -26.94 23.73 -15.13
C HIS A 107 -28.34 23.85 -14.53
N GLY A 108 -28.96 22.73 -14.16
CA GLY A 108 -30.25 22.70 -13.42
C GLY A 108 -30.09 22.74 -11.90
N GLY A 109 -28.88 22.98 -11.37
CA GLY A 109 -28.58 23.02 -9.94
C GLY A 109 -28.48 21.67 -9.25
N GLN A 110 -28.48 20.53 -10.00
CA GLN A 110 -28.32 19.21 -9.44
C GLN A 110 -26.83 18.83 -9.41
N ARG A 111 -26.33 18.51 -8.22
CA ARG A 111 -24.94 18.06 -8.04
C ARG A 111 -24.80 16.56 -8.31
N THR A 112 -23.71 16.17 -8.96
CA THR A 112 -23.37 14.78 -9.24
C THR A 112 -22.06 14.42 -8.60
N ILE A 113 -22.04 13.38 -7.77
CA ILE A 113 -20.83 12.71 -7.28
C ILE A 113 -20.53 11.56 -8.22
N VAL A 114 -19.36 11.62 -8.83
CA VAL A 114 -18.81 10.54 -9.67
C VAL A 114 -17.81 9.76 -8.84
N PHE A 115 -18.15 8.52 -8.54
CA PHE A 115 -17.30 7.60 -7.80
C PHE A 115 -16.59 6.62 -8.73
N VAL A 116 -15.29 6.54 -8.64
CA VAL A 116 -14.47 5.58 -9.40
C VAL A 116 -13.77 4.64 -8.42
N ASP A 117 -14.25 3.37 -8.39
CA ASP A 117 -13.60 2.34 -7.60
C ASP A 117 -12.37 1.78 -8.33
N GLU A 118 -11.28 1.59 -7.60
CA GLU A 118 -9.98 1.13 -8.12
C GLU A 118 -9.47 2.02 -9.27
N VAL A 119 -9.42 3.34 -9.04
CA VAL A 119 -9.04 4.34 -10.07
C VAL A 119 -7.68 4.08 -10.70
N HIS A 120 -6.78 3.38 -10.02
CA HIS A 120 -5.47 2.97 -10.56
C HIS A 120 -5.57 2.04 -11.77
N ARG A 121 -6.70 1.38 -11.99
CA ARG A 121 -6.94 0.52 -13.16
C ARG A 121 -7.35 1.31 -14.41
N PHE A 122 -7.69 2.57 -14.27
CA PHE A 122 -7.95 3.44 -15.41
C PHE A 122 -6.64 3.87 -16.06
N ASN A 123 -6.56 3.79 -17.39
CA ASN A 123 -5.45 4.36 -18.12
C ASN A 123 -5.49 5.91 -18.09
N LYS A 124 -4.39 6.54 -18.50
CA LYS A 124 -4.25 8.01 -18.47
C LYS A 124 -5.36 8.73 -19.22
N ALA A 125 -5.77 8.22 -20.40
CA ALA A 125 -6.83 8.85 -21.20
C ALA A 125 -8.22 8.76 -20.53
N GLN A 126 -8.49 7.70 -19.77
CA GLN A 126 -9.71 7.57 -18.98
C GLN A 126 -9.71 8.52 -17.78
N GLN A 127 -8.56 8.66 -17.10
CA GLN A 127 -8.42 9.63 -16.01
C GLN A 127 -8.51 11.07 -16.50
N ASP A 128 -7.90 11.40 -17.65
CA ASP A 128 -7.98 12.72 -18.29
C ASP A 128 -9.41 13.13 -18.64
N ALA A 129 -10.28 12.17 -18.95
CA ALA A 129 -11.67 12.43 -19.33
C ALA A 129 -12.50 13.10 -18.22
N PHE A 130 -12.10 13.00 -16.96
CA PHE A 130 -12.78 13.66 -15.83
C PHE A 130 -12.35 15.12 -15.63
N LEU A 131 -11.13 15.50 -16.06
CA LEU A 131 -10.53 16.78 -15.72
C LEU A 131 -11.39 18.01 -16.09
N PRO A 132 -11.92 18.14 -17.33
CA PRO A 132 -12.70 19.32 -17.70
C PRO A 132 -13.93 19.50 -16.79
N TYR A 133 -14.56 18.42 -16.37
CA TYR A 133 -15.79 18.45 -15.58
C TYR A 133 -15.51 18.69 -14.09
N VAL A 134 -14.36 18.22 -13.59
CA VAL A 134 -13.87 18.54 -12.23
C VAL A 134 -13.48 20.00 -12.13
N GLU A 135 -12.74 20.52 -13.14
CA GLU A 135 -12.32 21.93 -13.20
C GLU A 135 -13.50 22.91 -13.30
N ALA A 136 -14.50 22.55 -14.09
CA ALA A 136 -15.72 23.36 -14.25
C ALA A 136 -16.70 23.23 -13.06
N GLY A 137 -16.43 22.31 -12.11
CA GLY A 137 -17.32 22.06 -10.98
C GLY A 137 -18.64 21.36 -11.34
N HIS A 138 -18.73 20.76 -12.54
CA HIS A 138 -19.93 20.03 -12.98
C HIS A 138 -20.11 18.71 -12.24
N ILE A 139 -19.02 18.16 -11.69
CA ILE A 139 -19.02 16.96 -10.89
C ILE A 139 -18.13 17.12 -9.65
N THR A 140 -18.46 16.39 -8.59
CA THR A 140 -17.54 16.10 -7.49
C THR A 140 -16.95 14.70 -7.72
N PHE A 141 -15.64 14.64 -7.94
CA PHE A 141 -14.95 13.38 -8.19
C PHE A 141 -14.53 12.73 -6.87
N ILE A 142 -14.88 11.46 -6.66
CA ILE A 142 -14.39 10.64 -5.55
C ILE A 142 -13.73 9.39 -6.13
N GLY A 143 -12.41 9.34 -6.13
CA GLY A 143 -11.67 8.14 -6.52
C GLY A 143 -11.36 7.27 -5.30
N ALA A 144 -11.41 5.95 -5.45
CA ALA A 144 -10.92 5.00 -4.45
C ALA A 144 -9.78 4.16 -5.03
N THR A 145 -8.75 3.89 -4.23
CA THR A 145 -7.63 3.05 -4.63
C THR A 145 -7.00 2.33 -3.45
N THR A 146 -6.47 1.15 -3.70
CA THR A 146 -5.60 0.41 -2.78
C THR A 146 -4.13 0.70 -3.01
N GLU A 147 -3.77 1.19 -4.21
CA GLU A 147 -2.41 1.51 -4.60
C GLU A 147 -2.04 2.95 -4.25
N ASN A 148 -0.74 3.25 -4.18
CA ASN A 148 -0.29 4.61 -3.87
C ASN A 148 -0.66 5.58 -4.99
N PRO A 149 -1.54 6.57 -4.74
CA PRO A 149 -2.04 7.47 -5.76
C PRO A 149 -0.95 8.32 -6.42
N SER A 150 0.18 8.53 -5.77
CA SER A 150 1.31 9.30 -6.34
C SER A 150 1.94 8.63 -7.56
N PHE A 151 1.77 7.31 -7.72
CA PHE A 151 2.31 6.56 -8.85
C PHE A 151 1.24 6.24 -9.91
N GLU A 152 -0.01 6.08 -9.47
CA GLU A 152 -1.08 5.50 -10.28
C GLU A 152 -2.07 6.54 -10.81
N VAL A 153 -2.16 7.70 -10.15
CA VAL A 153 -3.08 8.76 -10.55
C VAL A 153 -2.30 9.88 -11.24
N ILE A 154 -2.83 10.38 -12.36
CA ILE A 154 -2.18 11.45 -13.12
C ILE A 154 -2.06 12.73 -12.29
N SER A 155 -0.94 13.43 -12.42
CA SER A 155 -0.66 14.67 -11.67
C SER A 155 -1.74 15.76 -11.79
N PRO A 156 -2.38 15.98 -12.96
CA PRO A 156 -3.47 16.94 -13.08
C PRO A 156 -4.69 16.59 -12.22
N LEU A 157 -5.04 15.31 -12.06
CA LEU A 157 -6.16 14.88 -11.22
C LEU A 157 -5.79 14.95 -9.74
N LEU A 158 -4.56 14.58 -9.38
CA LEU A 158 -4.04 14.71 -8.02
C LEU A 158 -4.06 16.16 -7.53
N SER A 159 -3.69 17.12 -8.36
CA SER A 159 -3.66 18.54 -7.99
C SER A 159 -5.04 19.14 -7.72
N ARG A 160 -6.11 18.49 -8.18
CA ARG A 160 -7.52 18.93 -8.06
C ARG A 160 -8.31 18.11 -7.06
N THR A 161 -7.69 17.13 -6.45
CA THR A 161 -8.31 16.23 -5.48
C THR A 161 -7.56 16.25 -4.16
N LYS A 162 -8.28 16.16 -3.06
CA LYS A 162 -7.66 15.99 -1.73
C LYS A 162 -7.52 14.51 -1.43
N VAL A 163 -6.30 14.06 -1.14
CA VAL A 163 -6.05 12.68 -0.75
C VAL A 163 -6.38 12.48 0.73
N TYR A 164 -7.25 11.51 1.02
CA TYR A 164 -7.55 11.03 2.35
C TYR A 164 -7.07 9.59 2.50
N VAL A 165 -6.24 9.36 3.50
CA VAL A 165 -5.70 8.02 3.80
C VAL A 165 -6.62 7.37 4.82
N LEU A 166 -7.16 6.20 4.47
CA LEU A 166 -7.97 5.38 5.36
C LEU A 166 -7.08 4.29 5.96
N ASP A 167 -7.02 4.26 7.28
CA ASP A 167 -6.30 3.22 8.02
C ASP A 167 -7.07 1.88 7.95
N PRO A 168 -6.39 0.71 8.04
CA PRO A 168 -7.06 -0.57 8.24
C PRO A 168 -7.83 -0.54 9.57
N LEU A 169 -8.94 -1.27 9.64
CA LEU A 169 -9.67 -1.39 10.89
C LEU A 169 -8.86 -2.24 11.89
N THR A 170 -8.88 -1.83 13.15
CA THR A 170 -8.26 -2.61 14.21
C THR A 170 -9.11 -3.83 14.56
N THR A 171 -8.50 -4.89 15.14
CA THR A 171 -9.21 -6.08 15.59
C THR A 171 -10.37 -5.75 16.53
N PRO A 172 -10.23 -4.89 17.55
CA PRO A 172 -11.36 -4.48 18.38
C PRO A 172 -12.50 -3.82 17.60
N GLN A 173 -12.19 -2.94 16.65
CA GLN A 173 -13.20 -2.28 15.80
C GLN A 173 -13.97 -3.29 14.94
N ILE A 174 -13.29 -4.32 14.42
CA ILE A 174 -13.97 -5.40 13.68
C ILE A 174 -14.83 -6.24 14.62
N VAL A 175 -14.38 -6.57 15.83
CA VAL A 175 -15.19 -7.25 16.83
C VAL A 175 -16.47 -6.47 17.13
N ASP A 176 -16.39 -5.14 17.27
CA ASP A 176 -17.57 -4.30 17.46
C ASP A 176 -18.54 -4.35 16.27
N LEU A 177 -18.02 -4.37 15.04
CA LEU A 177 -18.83 -4.56 13.83
C LEU A 177 -19.56 -5.90 13.83
N LEU A 178 -18.87 -6.99 14.21
CA LEU A 178 -19.44 -8.33 14.28
C LEU A 178 -20.51 -8.43 15.39
N LYS A 179 -20.28 -7.83 16.56
CA LYS A 179 -21.27 -7.75 17.66
C LYS A 179 -22.52 -6.99 17.23
N ARG A 180 -22.36 -5.86 16.51
CA ARG A 180 -23.49 -5.12 15.95
C ARG A 180 -24.28 -5.99 14.96
N ALA A 181 -23.60 -6.76 14.09
CA ALA A 181 -24.27 -7.63 13.13
C ALA A 181 -25.07 -8.76 13.79
N LEU A 182 -24.56 -9.31 14.89
CA LEU A 182 -25.28 -10.34 15.67
C LEU A 182 -26.49 -9.76 16.42
N ALA A 183 -26.43 -8.49 16.83
CA ALA A 183 -27.51 -7.84 17.60
C ALA A 183 -28.58 -7.18 16.70
N ASP A 184 -28.24 -6.75 15.49
CA ASP A 184 -29.13 -6.01 14.59
C ASP A 184 -30.20 -6.96 14.01
N LYS A 185 -31.46 -6.72 14.38
CA LYS A 185 -32.61 -7.53 13.92
C LYS A 185 -33.12 -7.13 12.53
N GLU A 186 -32.82 -5.91 12.08
CA GLU A 186 -33.29 -5.42 10.78
C GLU A 186 -32.33 -5.81 9.64
N ARG A 187 -31.02 -5.60 9.87
CA ARG A 187 -30.00 -5.74 8.83
C ARG A 187 -29.06 -6.92 9.06
N GLY A 188 -28.92 -7.33 10.32
CA GLY A 188 -27.97 -8.33 10.76
C GLY A 188 -28.56 -9.72 10.90
N LEU A 189 -28.08 -10.42 11.90
CA LEU A 189 -28.40 -11.81 12.24
C LEU A 189 -29.23 -11.90 13.54
N GLY A 190 -29.67 -10.78 14.11
CA GLY A 190 -30.33 -10.73 15.41
C GLY A 190 -31.65 -11.48 15.53
N ASN A 191 -32.28 -11.86 14.39
CA ASN A 191 -33.46 -12.69 14.36
C ASN A 191 -33.14 -14.21 14.31
N GLU A 192 -31.89 -14.61 14.06
CA GLU A 192 -31.51 -16.01 13.86
C GLU A 192 -31.06 -16.71 15.15
N THR A 193 -31.10 -16.01 16.29
CA THR A 193 -30.68 -16.53 17.60
C THR A 193 -29.29 -17.20 17.56
N ILE A 194 -28.31 -16.48 16.98
CA ILE A 194 -26.95 -16.97 16.84
C ILE A 194 -26.10 -16.47 18.00
N GLU A 195 -25.39 -17.39 18.64
CA GLU A 195 -24.43 -17.07 19.70
C GLU A 195 -23.00 -17.32 19.23
N ALA A 196 -22.12 -16.35 19.46
CA ALA A 196 -20.68 -16.46 19.24
C ALA A 196 -19.95 -15.88 20.47
N THR A 197 -18.98 -16.60 20.99
CA THR A 197 -18.15 -16.10 22.09
C THR A 197 -17.21 -14.98 21.62
N ASP A 198 -16.76 -14.15 22.55
CA ASP A 198 -15.78 -13.08 22.25
C ASP A 198 -14.49 -13.65 21.64
N ASP A 199 -14.04 -14.85 22.01
CA ASP A 199 -12.90 -15.54 21.41
C ASP A 199 -13.14 -15.86 19.92
N VAL A 200 -14.32 -16.36 19.56
CA VAL A 200 -14.69 -16.65 18.17
C VAL A 200 -14.73 -15.36 17.36
N LEU A 201 -15.35 -14.29 17.88
CA LEU A 201 -15.40 -12.99 17.20
C LEU A 201 -14.01 -12.38 17.01
N PHE A 202 -13.16 -12.49 18.04
CA PHE A 202 -11.78 -12.05 17.97
C PHE A 202 -10.99 -12.81 16.88
N ARG A 203 -11.20 -14.12 16.74
CA ARG A 203 -10.57 -14.94 15.70
C ARG A 203 -11.03 -14.55 14.30
N ILE A 204 -12.34 -14.34 14.10
CA ILE A 204 -12.87 -13.82 12.81
C ILE A 204 -12.22 -12.48 12.50
N ALA A 205 -12.16 -11.57 13.49
CA ALA A 205 -11.59 -10.24 13.33
C ALA A 205 -10.08 -10.28 12.99
N SER A 206 -9.32 -11.14 13.67
CA SER A 206 -7.89 -11.34 13.41
C SER A 206 -7.64 -11.95 12.02
N TYR A 207 -8.48 -12.92 11.62
CA TYR A 207 -8.40 -13.50 10.27
C TYR A 207 -8.70 -12.48 9.16
N ALA A 208 -9.67 -11.60 9.40
CA ALA A 208 -10.09 -10.57 8.45
C ALA A 208 -9.03 -9.48 8.23
N ASN A 209 -8.04 -9.34 9.11
CA ASN A 209 -6.89 -8.48 8.96
C ASN A 209 -7.22 -7.04 8.51
N GLY A 210 -8.12 -6.38 9.19
CA GLY A 210 -8.52 -5.01 8.88
C GLY A 210 -9.61 -4.87 7.80
N ASP A 211 -10.04 -5.98 7.18
CA ASP A 211 -11.09 -6.01 6.15
C ASP A 211 -12.46 -6.38 6.74
N ALA A 212 -13.32 -5.36 6.95
CA ALA A 212 -14.67 -5.57 7.45
C ALA A 212 -15.54 -6.45 6.55
N ARG A 213 -15.35 -6.41 5.22
CA ARG A 213 -16.11 -7.22 4.26
C ARG A 213 -15.77 -8.70 4.45
N SER A 214 -14.50 -9.03 4.57
CA SER A 214 -14.03 -10.39 4.87
C SER A 214 -14.58 -10.88 6.20
N ALA A 215 -14.57 -10.05 7.25
CA ALA A 215 -15.11 -10.38 8.56
C ALA A 215 -16.61 -10.71 8.51
N TYR A 216 -17.41 -9.87 7.87
CA TYR A 216 -18.85 -10.13 7.71
C TYR A 216 -19.15 -11.37 6.88
N ASN A 217 -18.40 -11.61 5.80
CA ASN A 217 -18.59 -12.81 4.97
C ASN A 217 -18.26 -14.09 5.76
N THR A 218 -17.20 -14.05 6.58
CA THR A 218 -16.83 -15.19 7.44
C THR A 218 -17.90 -15.42 8.50
N LEU A 219 -18.42 -14.37 9.13
CA LEU A 219 -19.51 -14.48 10.11
C LEU A 219 -20.80 -15.05 9.45
N ASP A 220 -21.19 -14.55 8.29
CA ASP A 220 -22.38 -15.01 7.56
C ASP A 220 -22.27 -16.50 7.18
N LEU A 221 -21.10 -16.93 6.70
CA LEU A 221 -20.83 -18.31 6.38
C LEU A 221 -20.85 -19.21 7.62
N ALA A 222 -20.21 -18.79 8.70
CA ALA A 222 -20.23 -19.51 9.97
C ALA A 222 -21.65 -19.62 10.56
N ALA A 223 -22.43 -18.54 10.50
CA ALA A 223 -23.81 -18.50 10.93
C ALA A 223 -24.72 -19.48 10.16
N ARG A 224 -24.55 -19.54 8.83
CA ARG A 224 -25.28 -20.49 7.95
C ARG A 224 -24.88 -21.95 8.20
N SER A 225 -23.61 -22.18 8.57
CA SER A 225 -23.07 -23.50 8.85
C SER A 225 -23.36 -23.98 10.28
N ALA A 226 -23.73 -23.07 11.17
CA ALA A 226 -24.07 -23.40 12.55
C ALA A 226 -25.37 -24.20 12.61
N GLY A 227 -25.26 -25.49 13.02
CA GLY A 227 -26.40 -26.36 13.29
C GLY A 227 -27.00 -26.12 14.68
N ALA A 228 -28.21 -26.62 14.91
CA ALA A 228 -28.74 -26.73 16.27
C ALA A 228 -27.91 -27.77 17.06
N PRO A 229 -27.55 -27.53 18.35
CA PRO A 229 -26.81 -28.49 19.14
C PRO A 229 -27.61 -29.81 19.25
N PRO A 230 -26.92 -30.98 19.22
CA PRO A 230 -27.60 -32.30 19.19
C PRO A 230 -28.36 -32.67 20.46
N SER A 231 -28.43 -31.82 21.46
CA SER A 231 -29.08 -32.11 22.72
C SER A 231 -29.86 -30.91 23.27
N VAL A 232 -31.02 -30.58 22.69
CA VAL A 232 -32.09 -29.88 23.44
C VAL A 232 -33.46 -30.24 22.85
N SER A 233 -34.25 -30.94 23.66
CA SER A 233 -35.68 -31.04 23.53
C SER A 233 -36.34 -29.65 23.66
N GLU A 234 -37.31 -29.38 22.78
CA GLU A 234 -38.41 -28.42 22.91
C GLU A 234 -38.15 -27.11 23.67
N GLY A 235 -37.59 -26.10 23.01
CA GLY A 235 -37.51 -24.73 23.52
C GLY A 235 -36.38 -23.95 22.91
N GLY A 236 -36.54 -23.35 21.73
CA GLY A 236 -35.68 -22.32 21.16
C GLY A 236 -34.20 -22.67 21.10
N SER A 237 -33.80 -23.48 20.14
CA SER A 237 -32.40 -23.88 19.92
C SER A 237 -31.59 -22.70 19.40
N SER A 238 -30.74 -22.07 20.22
CA SER A 238 -29.76 -21.11 19.75
C SER A 238 -28.68 -21.81 18.90
N LYS A 239 -28.39 -21.31 17.72
CA LYS A 239 -27.28 -21.77 16.88
C LYS A 239 -25.97 -21.25 17.48
N GLN A 240 -25.00 -22.11 17.73
CA GLN A 240 -23.72 -21.73 18.32
C GLN A 240 -22.61 -21.79 17.28
N ILE A 241 -21.88 -20.68 17.09
CA ILE A 241 -20.65 -20.67 16.31
C ILE A 241 -19.51 -21.10 17.24
N THR A 242 -19.11 -22.38 17.12
CA THR A 242 -18.00 -22.91 17.91
C THR A 242 -16.66 -22.65 17.22
N ARG A 243 -15.58 -22.87 17.95
CA ARG A 243 -14.23 -22.74 17.42
C ARG A 243 -13.96 -23.76 16.31
N GLU A 244 -14.39 -24.99 16.51
CA GLU A 244 -14.21 -26.10 15.57
C GLU A 244 -14.94 -25.80 14.25
N LEU A 245 -16.19 -25.32 14.33
CA LEU A 245 -16.92 -24.86 13.15
C LEU A 245 -16.20 -23.73 12.42
N LEU A 246 -15.63 -22.78 13.14
CA LEU A 246 -14.88 -21.68 12.53
C LEU A 246 -13.60 -22.18 11.84
N GLU A 247 -12.89 -23.16 12.39
CA GLU A 247 -11.72 -23.79 11.78
C GLU A 247 -12.09 -24.50 10.48
N ASP A 248 -13.23 -25.20 10.45
CA ASP A 248 -13.77 -25.85 9.24
C ASP A 248 -14.16 -24.81 8.17
N VAL A 249 -14.87 -23.75 8.56
CA VAL A 249 -15.29 -22.66 7.65
C VAL A 249 -14.11 -21.96 7.02
N LEU A 250 -13.05 -21.74 7.77
CA LEU A 250 -11.83 -21.09 7.29
C LEU A 250 -10.95 -22.03 6.46
N GLN A 251 -11.28 -23.35 6.38
CA GLN A 251 -10.51 -24.38 5.65
C GLN A 251 -9.00 -24.37 5.95
N ARG A 252 -8.62 -23.90 7.11
CA ARG A 252 -7.21 -23.82 7.54
C ARG A 252 -7.15 -24.06 9.04
N LYS A 253 -6.17 -24.85 9.48
CA LYS A 253 -5.68 -24.72 10.85
C LYS A 253 -5.35 -23.26 11.07
N LEU A 254 -6.05 -22.63 12.01
CA LEU A 254 -5.65 -21.31 12.52
C LEU A 254 -4.30 -21.49 13.22
N LEU A 255 -3.22 -21.53 12.43
CA LEU A 255 -1.92 -21.24 12.97
C LEU A 255 -2.05 -19.84 13.57
N ARG A 256 -1.53 -19.65 14.79
CA ARG A 256 -1.49 -18.35 15.47
C ARG A 256 -0.71 -17.38 14.59
N TYR A 257 -1.39 -16.78 13.62
CA TYR A 257 -0.79 -15.80 12.73
C TYR A 257 -1.76 -14.64 12.53
N ASP A 258 -1.38 -13.50 13.09
CA ASP A 258 -2.04 -12.22 12.87
C ASP A 258 -1.26 -11.47 11.78
N LYS A 259 -1.82 -11.43 10.55
CA LYS A 259 -1.16 -10.82 9.38
C LYS A 259 -0.85 -9.31 9.51
N ALA A 260 -1.43 -8.63 10.46
CA ALA A 260 -1.20 -7.19 10.69
C ALA A 260 -0.91 -6.86 12.15
N GLY A 261 -0.86 -7.87 13.03
CA GLY A 261 -0.63 -7.68 14.45
C GLY A 261 0.84 -7.74 14.84
N GLU A 262 1.07 -7.67 16.14
CA GLU A 262 2.41 -7.68 16.74
C GLU A 262 3.22 -8.93 16.32
N GLU A 263 2.57 -10.09 16.14
CA GLU A 263 3.25 -11.33 15.77
C GLU A 263 3.80 -11.31 14.34
N HIS A 264 3.10 -10.68 13.37
CA HIS A 264 3.62 -10.46 12.01
C HIS A 264 4.93 -9.65 12.04
N TYR A 265 4.93 -8.52 12.78
CA TYR A 265 6.13 -7.70 12.93
C TYR A 265 7.24 -8.43 13.65
N ASN A 266 6.92 -9.27 14.63
CA ASN A 266 7.89 -10.07 15.36
C ASN A 266 8.53 -11.14 14.47
N LEU A 267 7.75 -11.86 13.66
CA LEU A 267 8.24 -12.89 12.75
C LEU A 267 9.14 -12.32 11.65
N ILE A 268 8.71 -11.23 10.99
CA ILE A 268 9.55 -10.60 9.97
C ILE A 268 10.81 -9.97 10.58
N SER A 269 10.71 -9.42 11.79
CA SER A 269 11.87 -8.93 12.54
C SER A 269 12.83 -10.06 12.93
N ALA A 270 12.31 -11.23 13.31
CA ALA A 270 13.12 -12.41 13.59
C ALA A 270 13.84 -12.90 12.33
N LEU A 271 13.15 -12.96 11.19
CA LEU A 271 13.76 -13.29 9.90
C LEU A 271 14.93 -12.34 9.55
N HIS A 272 14.70 -11.03 9.62
CA HIS A 272 15.74 -10.03 9.36
C HIS A 272 16.94 -10.17 10.31
N LYS A 273 16.69 -10.34 11.61
CA LYS A 273 17.75 -10.50 12.61
C LYS A 273 18.54 -11.78 12.43
N SER A 274 17.88 -12.86 11.99
CA SER A 274 18.56 -14.13 11.68
C SER A 274 19.51 -13.99 10.49
N VAL A 275 19.08 -13.29 9.42
CA VAL A 275 19.96 -12.98 8.28
C VAL A 275 21.15 -12.11 8.73
N ARG A 276 20.92 -11.06 9.52
CA ARG A 276 21.99 -10.19 10.05
C ARG A 276 22.97 -10.95 10.94
N ASN A 277 22.48 -11.90 11.72
CA ASN A 277 23.28 -12.74 12.59
C ASN A 277 23.97 -13.90 11.88
N SER A 278 23.79 -14.03 10.55
CA SER A 278 24.37 -15.12 9.76
C SER A 278 23.94 -16.51 10.24
N ASP A 279 22.68 -16.66 10.66
CA ASP A 279 22.09 -17.92 11.10
C ASP A 279 21.15 -18.45 10.00
N PRO A 280 21.62 -19.39 9.15
CA PRO A 280 20.83 -19.91 8.04
C PRO A 280 19.65 -20.78 8.50
N ASP A 281 19.80 -21.52 9.61
CA ASP A 281 18.76 -22.41 10.11
C ASP A 281 17.60 -21.61 10.71
N ALA A 282 17.88 -20.59 11.53
CA ALA A 282 16.87 -19.68 12.04
C ALA A 282 16.22 -18.87 10.90
N THR A 283 17.00 -18.43 9.91
CA THR A 283 16.48 -17.72 8.73
C THR A 283 15.48 -18.60 7.98
N LEU A 284 15.83 -19.84 7.69
CA LEU A 284 14.95 -20.79 7.01
C LEU A 284 13.71 -21.10 7.84
N TYR A 285 13.84 -21.31 9.15
CA TYR A 285 12.74 -21.57 10.05
C TYR A 285 11.70 -20.44 10.06
N TRP A 286 12.14 -19.19 10.21
CA TRP A 286 11.24 -18.05 10.25
C TRP A 286 10.58 -17.79 8.90
N LEU A 287 11.30 -17.96 7.78
CA LEU A 287 10.73 -17.86 6.43
C LEU A 287 9.62 -18.89 6.21
N VAL A 288 9.92 -20.18 6.48
CA VAL A 288 8.95 -21.27 6.29
C VAL A 288 7.75 -21.10 7.23
N ARG A 289 7.98 -20.71 8.50
CA ARG A 289 6.90 -20.45 9.44
C ARG A 289 5.95 -19.36 8.92
N MET A 290 6.45 -18.29 8.31
CA MET A 290 5.63 -17.23 7.72
C MET A 290 4.87 -17.75 6.48
N LEU A 291 5.52 -18.49 5.59
CA LEU A 291 4.87 -19.09 4.40
C LEU A 291 3.74 -20.05 4.79
N GLU A 292 4.01 -20.98 5.71
CA GLU A 292 3.02 -21.95 6.21
C GLU A 292 1.87 -21.27 6.98
N SER A 293 2.13 -20.11 7.58
CA SER A 293 1.11 -19.29 8.22
C SER A 293 0.24 -18.50 7.22
N GLY A 294 0.54 -18.58 5.91
CA GLY A 294 -0.21 -17.94 4.83
C GLY A 294 0.18 -16.50 4.55
N GLU A 295 1.42 -16.10 4.91
CA GLU A 295 1.97 -14.81 4.48
C GLU A 295 2.08 -14.76 2.96
N ASP A 296 1.92 -13.55 2.41
CA ASP A 296 2.14 -13.32 0.98
C ASP A 296 3.62 -13.59 0.61
N PRO A 297 3.91 -14.61 -0.22
CA PRO A 297 5.28 -14.91 -0.62
C PRO A 297 5.98 -13.74 -1.31
N LEU A 298 5.24 -12.90 -2.04
CA LEU A 298 5.79 -11.69 -2.66
C LEU A 298 6.15 -10.62 -1.63
N TYR A 299 5.43 -10.56 -0.51
CA TYR A 299 5.86 -9.72 0.62
C TYR A 299 7.21 -10.19 1.16
N LEU A 300 7.39 -11.48 1.36
CA LEU A 300 8.67 -12.06 1.81
C LEU A 300 9.78 -11.83 0.78
N ALA A 301 9.50 -12.00 -0.51
CA ALA A 301 10.44 -11.68 -1.58
C ALA A 301 10.89 -10.21 -1.52
N ARG A 302 9.98 -9.25 -1.36
CA ARG A 302 10.30 -7.83 -1.17
C ARG A 302 11.22 -7.60 0.02
N ARG A 303 11.01 -8.33 1.12
CA ARG A 303 11.87 -8.24 2.31
C ARG A 303 13.26 -8.79 2.06
N LEU A 304 13.39 -9.92 1.35
CA LEU A 304 14.69 -10.47 0.96
C LEU A 304 15.47 -9.51 0.04
N VAL A 305 14.81 -8.91 -0.95
CA VAL A 305 15.43 -7.88 -1.82
C VAL A 305 15.92 -6.69 -1.00
N ARG A 306 15.13 -6.23 -0.02
CA ARG A 306 15.54 -5.15 0.88
C ARG A 306 16.77 -5.54 1.72
N MET A 307 16.79 -6.75 2.31
CA MET A 307 17.95 -7.24 3.08
C MET A 307 19.21 -7.32 2.22
N ALA A 308 19.09 -7.73 0.96
CA ALA A 308 20.21 -7.77 0.02
C ALA A 308 20.86 -6.40 -0.17
N SER A 309 20.07 -5.31 -0.19
CA SER A 309 20.57 -3.95 -0.36
C SER A 309 21.00 -3.30 0.97
N GLU A 310 20.27 -3.56 2.06
CA GLU A 310 20.44 -2.90 3.36
C GLU A 310 21.52 -3.56 4.22
N ASP A 311 21.52 -4.90 4.29
CA ASP A 311 22.35 -5.67 5.23
C ASP A 311 23.57 -6.33 4.57
N ILE A 312 23.49 -6.63 3.27
CA ILE A 312 24.57 -7.26 2.50
C ILE A 312 25.32 -6.20 1.68
N GLY A 313 24.59 -5.35 0.98
CA GLY A 313 25.15 -4.25 0.21
C GLY A 313 26.21 -4.70 -0.79
N LEU A 314 27.32 -3.97 -0.83
CA LEU A 314 28.46 -4.26 -1.71
C LEU A 314 29.46 -5.27 -1.12
N ALA A 315 29.23 -5.80 0.07
CA ALA A 315 30.05 -6.91 0.58
C ALA A 315 29.85 -8.17 -0.28
N GLU A 316 28.63 -8.38 -0.83
CA GLU A 316 28.33 -9.41 -1.81
C GLU A 316 27.42 -8.82 -2.92
N PRO A 317 27.99 -8.28 -4.01
CA PRO A 317 27.23 -7.63 -5.08
C PRO A 317 26.20 -8.53 -5.78
N GLY A 318 26.39 -9.87 -5.72
CA GLY A 318 25.45 -10.85 -6.27
C GLY A 318 24.13 -10.95 -5.50
N ALA A 319 24.08 -10.50 -4.27
CA ALA A 319 22.93 -10.70 -3.37
C ALA A 319 21.62 -10.14 -3.93
N LEU A 320 21.66 -8.95 -4.48
CA LEU A 320 20.48 -8.33 -5.09
C LEU A 320 19.98 -9.11 -6.31
N ALA A 321 20.88 -9.57 -7.18
CA ALA A 321 20.52 -10.37 -8.34
C ALA A 321 19.90 -11.71 -7.96
N VAL A 322 20.47 -12.40 -6.95
CA VAL A 322 19.93 -13.67 -6.44
C VAL A 322 18.52 -13.50 -5.89
N THR A 323 18.26 -12.44 -5.13
CA THR A 323 16.93 -12.21 -4.55
C THR A 323 15.88 -11.82 -5.60
N LEU A 324 16.26 -11.06 -6.64
CA LEU A 324 15.39 -10.76 -7.76
C LEU A 324 15.10 -12.01 -8.60
N ALA A 325 16.11 -12.83 -8.89
CA ALA A 325 15.93 -14.11 -9.58
C ALA A 325 15.02 -15.07 -8.79
N ALA A 326 15.14 -15.11 -7.47
CA ALA A 326 14.25 -15.92 -6.63
C ALA A 326 12.80 -15.42 -6.66
N LYS A 327 12.58 -14.11 -6.68
CA LYS A 327 11.26 -13.50 -6.86
C LYS A 327 10.67 -13.86 -8.23
N ASP A 328 11.46 -13.77 -9.32
CA ASP A 328 11.00 -14.10 -10.67
C ASP A 328 10.72 -15.61 -10.82
N ALA A 329 11.55 -16.46 -10.21
CA ALA A 329 11.31 -17.90 -10.15
C ALA A 329 10.01 -18.24 -9.40
N PHE A 330 9.74 -17.56 -8.27
CA PHE A 330 8.47 -17.70 -7.56
C PHE A 330 7.27 -17.30 -8.41
N ASP A 331 7.34 -16.15 -9.10
CA ASP A 331 6.27 -15.68 -9.99
C ASP A 331 5.99 -16.68 -11.14
N PHE A 332 7.02 -17.35 -11.63
CA PHE A 332 6.91 -18.32 -12.72
C PHE A 332 6.38 -19.69 -12.26
N LEU A 333 6.85 -20.18 -11.11
CA LEU A 333 6.52 -21.53 -10.61
C LEU A 333 5.24 -21.55 -9.75
N GLY A 334 4.98 -20.47 -9.00
CA GLY A 334 3.88 -20.42 -8.03
C GLY A 334 4.12 -21.28 -6.78
N VAL A 335 3.05 -21.45 -5.99
CA VAL A 335 3.04 -22.27 -4.76
C VAL A 335 2.65 -23.70 -5.11
N PRO A 336 3.31 -24.74 -4.55
CA PRO A 336 4.36 -24.69 -3.52
C PRO A 336 5.79 -24.60 -4.05
N GLU A 337 6.04 -24.87 -5.32
CA GLU A 337 7.37 -25.07 -5.90
C GLU A 337 8.23 -23.82 -5.81
N GLY A 338 7.65 -22.64 -6.03
CA GLY A 338 8.33 -21.35 -5.98
C GLY A 338 8.85 -20.97 -4.59
N ASN A 339 8.28 -21.53 -3.52
CA ASN A 339 8.73 -21.30 -2.16
C ASN A 339 10.20 -21.69 -1.94
N LEU A 340 10.67 -22.72 -2.66
CA LEU A 340 12.05 -23.18 -2.56
C LEU A 340 13.06 -22.16 -3.09
N ALA A 341 12.69 -21.38 -4.11
CA ALA A 341 13.54 -20.30 -4.62
C ALA A 341 13.73 -19.19 -3.58
N LEU A 342 12.66 -18.83 -2.85
CA LEU A 342 12.73 -17.86 -1.74
C LEU A 342 13.59 -18.40 -0.58
N ALA A 343 13.47 -19.70 -0.26
CA ALA A 343 14.28 -20.36 0.76
C ALA A 343 15.77 -20.35 0.37
N GLN A 344 16.10 -20.64 -0.87
CA GLN A 344 17.48 -20.57 -1.39
C GLN A 344 18.07 -19.18 -1.25
N ALA A 345 17.32 -18.13 -1.64
CA ALA A 345 17.75 -16.75 -1.50
C ALA A 345 17.95 -16.36 -0.02
N ALA A 346 17.07 -16.77 0.87
CA ALA A 346 17.18 -16.49 2.29
C ALA A 346 18.46 -17.10 2.91
N VAL A 347 18.76 -18.36 2.60
CA VAL A 347 20.00 -19.04 3.03
C VAL A 347 21.23 -18.33 2.45
N TYR A 348 21.19 -17.97 1.16
CA TYR A 348 22.27 -17.22 0.53
C TYR A 348 22.55 -15.91 1.26
N LEU A 349 21.50 -15.12 1.58
CA LEU A 349 21.65 -13.86 2.33
C LEU A 349 22.20 -14.10 3.74
N ALA A 350 21.76 -15.17 4.42
CA ALA A 350 22.26 -15.50 5.75
C ALA A 350 23.75 -15.78 5.75
N LEU A 351 24.27 -16.45 4.72
CA LEU A 351 25.68 -16.82 4.61
C LEU A 351 26.57 -15.76 3.94
N ALA A 352 25.99 -14.78 3.26
CA ALA A 352 26.73 -13.70 2.61
C ALA A 352 27.44 -12.81 3.65
N PRO A 353 28.62 -12.24 3.33
CA PRO A 353 29.25 -11.23 4.15
C PRO A 353 28.33 -9.99 4.29
N LYS A 354 28.38 -9.31 5.44
CA LYS A 354 27.46 -8.24 5.80
C LYS A 354 28.10 -6.87 5.65
N SER A 355 27.37 -5.93 5.04
CA SER A 355 27.72 -4.51 5.05
C SER A 355 26.48 -3.64 4.91
N ASN A 356 26.34 -2.67 5.78
CA ASN A 356 25.32 -1.62 5.69
C ASN A 356 25.92 -0.27 5.23
N ALA A 357 27.15 -0.27 4.71
CA ALA A 357 27.86 0.96 4.35
C ALA A 357 27.10 1.84 3.35
N VAL A 358 26.46 1.23 2.35
CA VAL A 358 25.64 1.96 1.36
C VAL A 358 24.37 2.54 2.02
N TYR A 359 23.71 1.76 2.87
CA TYR A 359 22.52 2.18 3.58
C TYR A 359 22.79 3.39 4.50
N THR A 360 23.88 3.30 5.27
CA THR A 360 24.31 4.40 6.15
C THR A 360 24.67 5.64 5.33
N ALA A 361 25.49 5.49 4.27
CA ALA A 361 25.88 6.58 3.41
C ALA A 361 24.67 7.27 2.76
N TYR A 362 23.69 6.51 2.30
CA TYR A 362 22.46 7.04 1.72
C TYR A 362 21.66 7.87 2.73
N GLY A 363 21.55 7.39 3.98
CA GLY A 363 20.90 8.14 5.06
C GLY A 363 21.62 9.45 5.40
N GLU A 364 22.96 9.42 5.49
CA GLU A 364 23.76 10.62 5.72
C GLU A 364 23.62 11.64 4.58
N VAL A 365 23.57 11.19 3.33
CA VAL A 365 23.33 12.08 2.16
C VAL A 365 21.96 12.72 2.21
N ILE A 366 20.89 11.95 2.55
CA ILE A 366 19.54 12.50 2.72
C ILE A 366 19.54 13.60 3.78
N ASP A 367 20.20 13.34 4.91
CA ASP A 367 20.30 14.30 6.00
C ASP A 367 21.00 15.58 5.57
N ASP A 368 22.11 15.49 4.84
CA ASP A 368 22.82 16.65 4.33
C ASP A 368 21.99 17.42 3.28
N VAL A 369 21.31 16.72 2.38
CA VAL A 369 20.39 17.35 1.39
C VAL A 369 19.26 18.11 2.07
N HIS A 370 18.74 17.63 3.20
CA HIS A 370 17.67 18.33 3.92
C HIS A 370 18.17 19.50 4.79
N LYS A 371 19.45 19.47 5.22
CA LYS A 371 20.03 20.46 6.13
C LYS A 371 20.75 21.58 5.41
N THR A 372 21.15 21.39 4.15
CA THR A 372 21.88 22.38 3.35
C THR A 372 20.96 23.07 2.35
N GLU A 373 21.30 24.31 1.98
CA GLU A 373 20.66 24.96 0.84
C GLU A 373 21.02 24.21 -0.44
N ALA A 374 20.06 24.15 -1.38
CA ALA A 374 20.25 23.50 -2.67
C ALA A 374 21.16 24.37 -3.58
N ASP A 375 22.46 24.25 -3.41
CA ASP A 375 23.42 24.90 -4.26
C ASP A 375 23.30 24.42 -5.72
N PRO A 376 23.48 25.31 -6.69
CA PRO A 376 23.40 24.94 -8.08
C PRO A 376 24.53 23.98 -8.46
N VAL A 377 24.26 23.10 -9.43
CA VAL A 377 25.31 22.21 -9.98
C VAL A 377 26.51 23.03 -10.42
N PRO A 378 27.75 22.67 -10.06
CA PRO A 378 28.96 23.39 -10.46
C PRO A 378 29.03 23.59 -11.98
N LEU A 379 29.49 24.77 -12.43
CA LEU A 379 29.46 25.14 -13.86
C LEU A 379 30.22 24.17 -14.76
N HIS A 380 31.35 23.62 -14.29
CA HIS A 380 32.15 22.64 -15.04
C HIS A 380 31.45 21.31 -15.26
N LEU A 381 30.44 20.96 -14.43
CA LEU A 381 29.63 19.73 -14.60
C LEU A 381 28.40 19.94 -15.49
N ARG A 382 28.09 21.18 -15.88
CA ARG A 382 26.92 21.48 -16.71
C ARG A 382 27.24 21.33 -18.19
N ASN A 383 26.33 20.71 -18.95
CA ASN A 383 26.48 20.59 -20.40
C ASN A 383 26.15 21.90 -21.11
N ALA A 384 27.07 22.38 -21.95
CA ALA A 384 26.89 23.57 -22.76
C ALA A 384 26.27 23.21 -24.12
N VAL A 385 24.95 23.13 -24.18
CA VAL A 385 24.21 22.73 -25.43
C VAL A 385 24.03 23.90 -26.39
N THR A 386 24.04 25.14 -25.92
CA THR A 386 23.86 26.36 -26.74
C THR A 386 25.08 27.30 -26.64
N GLY A 387 25.23 28.18 -27.62
CA GLY A 387 26.28 29.21 -27.57
C GLY A 387 26.20 30.12 -26.35
N LEU A 388 24.98 30.44 -25.88
CA LEU A 388 24.77 31.23 -24.67
C LEU A 388 25.30 30.49 -23.45
N MET A 389 25.03 29.20 -23.31
CA MET A 389 25.52 28.38 -22.19
C MET A 389 27.04 28.31 -22.14
N LYS A 390 27.71 28.22 -23.29
CA LYS A 390 29.17 28.31 -23.41
C LYS A 390 29.69 29.64 -22.92
N ASN A 391 29.04 30.74 -23.30
CA ASN A 391 29.44 32.10 -22.89
C ASN A 391 29.25 32.33 -21.37
N VAL A 392 28.32 31.64 -20.75
CA VAL A 392 28.08 31.65 -19.27
C VAL A 392 29.06 30.74 -18.51
N GLY A 393 29.90 29.97 -19.23
CA GLY A 393 30.94 29.13 -18.63
C GLY A 393 30.52 27.70 -18.32
N TYR A 394 29.41 27.21 -18.94
CA TYR A 394 29.01 25.81 -18.78
C TYR A 394 30.05 24.87 -19.41
N GLY A 395 30.48 23.86 -18.65
CA GLY A 395 31.50 22.90 -19.06
C GLY A 395 32.94 23.43 -19.01
N GLN A 396 33.15 24.69 -18.64
CA GLN A 396 34.47 25.26 -18.53
C GLN A 396 35.24 24.62 -17.37
N GLY A 397 36.43 24.08 -17.65
CA GLY A 397 37.26 23.39 -16.67
C GLY A 397 36.89 21.92 -16.44
N TYR A 398 35.94 21.37 -17.21
CA TYR A 398 35.66 19.94 -17.17
C TYR A 398 36.85 19.13 -17.72
N LYS A 399 37.33 18.18 -16.89
CA LYS A 399 38.42 17.26 -17.27
C LYS A 399 37.79 15.88 -17.57
N TYR A 400 37.91 15.46 -18.84
CA TYR A 400 37.37 14.16 -19.26
C TYR A 400 38.26 13.01 -18.77
N ALA A 401 37.81 12.21 -17.85
CA ALA A 401 38.62 11.19 -17.18
C ALA A 401 39.25 10.18 -18.17
N HIS A 402 38.59 9.88 -19.29
CA HIS A 402 39.10 8.95 -20.30
C HIS A 402 40.32 9.45 -21.04
N ASP A 403 40.62 10.76 -21.03
CA ASP A 403 41.82 11.37 -21.65
C ASP A 403 43.07 11.19 -20.76
N HIS A 404 42.90 10.76 -19.49
CA HIS A 404 43.96 10.52 -18.56
C HIS A 404 44.35 9.03 -18.50
N GLU A 405 45.62 8.73 -18.29
CA GLU A 405 46.18 7.37 -18.29
C GLU A 405 45.49 6.53 -17.20
N ASP A 406 45.36 7.05 -15.97
CA ASP A 406 44.72 6.39 -14.83
C ASP A 406 43.19 6.43 -14.89
N LYS A 407 42.57 7.07 -15.91
CA LYS A 407 41.11 7.31 -16.01
C LYS A 407 40.55 8.06 -14.79
N LEU A 408 41.37 8.86 -14.15
CA LEU A 408 41.03 9.67 -12.96
C LEU A 408 41.39 11.13 -13.18
N THR A 409 40.64 12.01 -12.54
CA THR A 409 40.93 13.46 -12.50
C THR A 409 40.83 13.95 -11.06
N ASP A 410 41.47 15.07 -10.76
CA ASP A 410 41.44 15.77 -9.48
C ASP A 410 40.17 16.65 -9.29
N MET A 411 39.31 16.66 -10.29
CA MET A 411 38.13 17.52 -10.33
C MET A 411 37.18 17.21 -9.17
N THR A 412 36.69 18.23 -8.48
CA THR A 412 35.65 18.16 -7.45
C THR A 412 34.28 18.13 -8.12
N CYS A 413 33.45 17.14 -7.75
CA CYS A 413 32.11 16.96 -8.33
C CYS A 413 30.96 17.36 -7.37
N LEU A 414 31.26 17.67 -6.12
CA LEU A 414 30.29 18.20 -5.18
C LEU A 414 30.20 19.73 -5.28
N PRO A 415 29.06 20.33 -4.92
CA PRO A 415 28.99 21.78 -4.74
C PRO A 415 29.91 22.25 -3.63
N ASP A 416 30.28 23.54 -3.64
CA ASP A 416 31.30 24.10 -2.75
C ASP A 416 30.95 23.94 -1.25
N ASN A 417 29.68 24.08 -0.88
CA ASN A 417 29.20 23.90 0.49
C ASN A 417 29.34 22.45 1.01
N LEU A 418 29.51 21.48 0.12
CA LEU A 418 29.73 20.07 0.45
C LEU A 418 31.14 19.57 0.08
N ALA A 419 32.05 20.48 -0.28
CA ALA A 419 33.40 20.11 -0.65
C ALA A 419 34.11 19.35 0.49
N GLY A 420 34.74 18.23 0.14
CA GLY A 420 35.43 17.35 1.10
C GLY A 420 34.54 16.40 1.90
N ARG A 421 33.20 16.45 1.74
CA ARG A 421 32.29 15.46 2.36
C ARG A 421 32.59 14.07 1.84
N THR A 422 32.51 13.09 2.73
CA THR A 422 32.68 11.67 2.43
C THR A 422 31.63 10.89 3.20
N TRP A 423 30.69 10.26 2.50
CA TRP A 423 29.61 9.48 3.10
C TRP A 423 29.90 7.97 2.98
N TYR A 424 30.29 7.50 1.77
CA TYR A 424 30.55 6.09 1.58
C TYR A 424 31.87 5.66 2.20
N LYS A 425 31.77 4.77 3.18
CA LYS A 425 32.90 4.19 3.92
C LYS A 425 32.79 2.67 3.82
N PRO A 426 33.43 2.04 2.81
CA PRO A 426 33.37 0.58 2.65
C PRO A 426 33.94 -0.12 3.87
N THR A 427 33.39 -1.30 4.17
CA THR A 427 33.87 -2.19 5.23
C THR A 427 35.02 -3.06 4.72
N ASP A 428 35.60 -3.84 5.62
CA ASP A 428 36.61 -4.87 5.29
C ASP A 428 36.00 -6.24 4.92
N GLN A 429 34.67 -6.30 4.75
CA GLN A 429 33.92 -7.53 4.52
C GLN A 429 33.72 -7.81 3.02
N GLY A 430 33.92 -9.07 2.64
CA GLY A 430 33.62 -9.57 1.31
C GLY A 430 34.27 -8.76 0.17
N PHE A 431 33.46 -8.39 -0.81
CA PHE A 431 33.92 -7.60 -1.96
C PHE A 431 34.29 -6.16 -1.59
N GLU A 432 33.74 -5.57 -0.50
CA GLU A 432 34.08 -4.22 -0.07
C GLU A 432 35.55 -4.07 0.32
N GLN A 433 36.24 -5.12 0.73
CA GLN A 433 37.69 -5.11 0.95
C GLN A 433 38.45 -4.64 -0.31
N ARG A 434 38.02 -5.12 -1.50
CA ARG A 434 38.58 -4.70 -2.78
C ARG A 434 38.24 -3.24 -3.12
N LEU A 435 37.01 -2.81 -2.78
CA LEU A 435 36.57 -1.45 -2.97
C LEU A 435 37.33 -0.49 -2.06
N CYS A 436 37.63 -0.88 -0.85
CA CYS A 436 38.45 -0.14 0.10
C CYS A 436 39.85 0.15 -0.48
N ALA A 437 40.55 -0.90 -0.96
CA ALA A 437 41.85 -0.76 -1.59
C ALA A 437 41.78 0.16 -2.84
N ARG A 438 40.76 -0.02 -3.68
CA ARG A 438 40.57 0.84 -4.87
C ARG A 438 40.29 2.29 -4.51
N LEU A 439 39.54 2.57 -3.47
CA LEU A 439 39.24 3.91 -3.00
C LEU A 439 40.50 4.62 -2.48
N GLU A 440 41.40 3.89 -1.81
CA GLU A 440 42.69 4.40 -1.37
C GLU A 440 43.60 4.77 -2.56
N GLU A 441 43.66 3.91 -3.58
CA GLU A 441 44.37 4.21 -4.84
C GLU A 441 43.85 5.49 -5.49
N ILE A 442 42.53 5.62 -5.63
CA ILE A 442 41.87 6.81 -6.19
C ILE A 442 42.23 8.05 -5.40
N ARG A 443 42.22 7.99 -4.07
CA ARG A 443 42.59 9.10 -3.21
C ARG A 443 44.07 9.51 -3.39
N LYS A 444 44.96 8.53 -3.49
CA LYS A 444 46.40 8.77 -3.75
C LYS A 444 46.63 9.45 -5.10
N VAL A 445 45.96 9.01 -6.16
CA VAL A 445 46.09 9.64 -7.49
C VAL A 445 45.55 11.07 -7.46
N LYS A 446 44.36 11.29 -6.89
CA LYS A 446 43.77 12.63 -6.79
C LYS A 446 44.62 13.61 -5.96
N SER A 447 45.25 13.14 -4.87
CA SER A 447 46.13 13.99 -4.05
C SER A 447 47.42 14.35 -4.75
N ARG A 448 48.00 13.47 -5.60
CA ARG A 448 49.22 13.77 -6.39
C ARG A 448 48.94 14.81 -7.48
N SER A 449 47.79 14.70 -8.15
CA SER A 449 47.41 15.68 -9.19
C SER A 449 47.16 17.08 -8.60
N ALA A 450 46.69 17.18 -7.37
CA ALA A 450 46.49 18.44 -6.67
C ALA A 450 47.82 19.10 -6.19
N SER A 451 48.91 18.34 -6.11
CA SER A 451 50.23 18.80 -5.64
C SER A 451 51.18 19.19 -6.79
N ASN A 452 50.78 19.02 -8.04
CA ASN A 452 51.58 19.36 -9.22
C ASN A 452 50.75 20.33 -10.09
N PRO A 453 50.92 21.68 -9.92
CA PRO A 453 50.19 22.70 -10.64
C PRO A 453 50.51 22.76 -12.15
#